data_d7d51d21fec698ae1d0c112c2bad28d1
#
_entry.id   d7d51d21fec698ae1d0c112c2bad28d1
#
_cell.length_a   1.000
_cell.length_b   1.000
_cell.length_c   1.000
_cell.angle_alpha   90.00
_cell.angle_beta   90.00
_cell.angle_gamma   90.00
#
_symmetry.space_group_name_H-M   'P 1'
#
loop_
_entity.id
_entity.type
_entity.pdbx_description
1 polymer ?
#
loop_
_entity_poly.entity_id
_entity_poly.type
_entity_poly.pdbx_seq_one_letter_code
_entity_poly.pdbx_strand_id
1 'polypeptide(L)'
;MITRWGANIEKDKVLLEYPRPQMRRNSYINLNGMWQYAIVRGESLPDKIDGEILVPFSPECLLSGVRRTVGPEDTLWYVKNFSLPADFNIGRVLLHFGAVDQIAEVYLNGIEVGSHTGGYTPFSIDITRELREENQLIVKVRDVTDTSWHTRGKQKIRKGGIWYTPQSGIWQTVWLESVPEEYISGLHILPLYDEAAVEITVYSDVERPCTARMGLVVAQGETNKPFRMSVQGFTPWSPENPHLYGFSVKMGEDMVESYFGMRKAELREDENGIKRLFLNDNPYFHNGVLDQGYWPDGLYTAPSDEAMIADIQTMKDMGFNMLRKHIKIEPLRWYYHCDRLGMLVWQDMVNGGGKYDPLTVTAPLFTGINIKDDRYARFARQSEEGRRQFRRELDDMINHLFNCVSIVLW
;
A
#
# COMPACT_ATOMS: atom_id res chain seq x y z
N MET A 1 -17.50 -15.34 -9.92
CA MET A 1 -18.30 -14.21 -10.45
C MET A 1 -17.31 -13.25 -11.06
N ILE A 2 -17.59 -12.66 -12.21
CA ILE A 2 -16.75 -11.64 -12.84
C ILE A 2 -17.46 -10.30 -12.75
N THR A 3 -16.74 -9.25 -12.40
CA THR A 3 -17.25 -7.87 -12.37
C THR A 3 -17.29 -7.29 -13.80
N ARG A 4 -18.03 -6.19 -13.99
CA ARG A 4 -18.04 -5.47 -15.29
C ARG A 4 -16.66 -4.94 -15.68
N TRP A 5 -15.83 -4.60 -14.70
CA TRP A 5 -14.45 -4.14 -14.93
C TRP A 5 -13.52 -5.30 -15.27
N GLY A 6 -13.61 -6.42 -14.52
CA GLY A 6 -12.82 -7.62 -14.81
C GLY A 6 -13.15 -8.25 -16.17
N ALA A 7 -14.41 -8.14 -16.63
CA ALA A 7 -14.82 -8.63 -17.96
C ALA A 7 -14.19 -7.83 -19.12
N ASN A 8 -13.75 -6.59 -18.86
CA ASN A 8 -13.21 -5.68 -19.86
C ASN A 8 -11.70 -5.44 -19.71
N ILE A 9 -10.99 -6.25 -18.90
CA ILE A 9 -9.55 -6.10 -18.71
C ILE A 9 -8.80 -6.35 -20.03
N GLU A 10 -7.99 -5.37 -20.42
CA GLU A 10 -6.98 -5.52 -21.47
C GLU A 10 -5.66 -5.92 -20.81
N LYS A 11 -5.13 -7.11 -21.19
CA LYS A 11 -3.98 -7.72 -20.49
C LYS A 11 -2.68 -6.91 -20.54
N ASP A 12 -2.55 -6.02 -21.49
CA ASP A 12 -1.41 -5.11 -21.71
C ASP A 12 -1.64 -3.71 -21.13
N LYS A 13 -2.82 -3.48 -20.52
CA LYS A 13 -3.18 -2.18 -19.93
C LYS A 13 -3.76 -2.32 -18.52
N VAL A 14 -3.11 -3.13 -17.71
CA VAL A 14 -3.58 -3.43 -16.34
C VAL A 14 -3.02 -2.42 -15.36
N LEU A 15 -3.89 -1.64 -14.70
CA LEU A 15 -3.52 -0.70 -13.64
C LEU A 15 -2.27 0.13 -14.04
N LEU A 16 -2.39 0.86 -15.16
CA LEU A 16 -1.30 1.66 -15.72
C LEU A 16 -1.07 2.99 -15.01
N GLU A 17 -1.99 3.37 -14.11
CA GLU A 17 -1.90 4.63 -13.39
C GLU A 17 -0.66 4.64 -12.49
N TYR A 18 -0.07 5.84 -12.35
CA TYR A 18 1.12 6.00 -11.49
C TYR A 18 0.80 5.60 -10.04
N PRO A 19 1.54 4.64 -9.43
CA PRO A 19 1.15 4.00 -8.19
C PRO A 19 1.29 4.87 -6.93
N ARG A 20 2.14 5.90 -6.95
CA ARG A 20 2.45 6.77 -5.80
C ARG A 20 2.02 8.22 -6.05
N PRO A 21 0.72 8.57 -5.99
CA PRO A 21 0.21 9.90 -6.39
C PRO A 21 0.87 11.09 -5.68
N GLN A 22 1.43 10.89 -4.47
CA GLN A 22 2.13 11.92 -3.70
C GLN A 22 3.66 11.91 -3.88
N MET A 23 4.16 11.12 -4.84
CA MET A 23 5.59 11.04 -5.21
C MET A 23 5.76 10.88 -6.71
N ARG A 24 4.94 11.60 -7.50
CA ARG A 24 4.84 11.37 -8.94
C ARG A 24 6.07 11.90 -9.69
N ARG A 25 6.61 11.03 -10.56
CA ARG A 25 7.64 11.34 -11.56
C ARG A 25 7.16 11.00 -12.96
N ASN A 26 7.80 11.59 -13.96
CA ASN A 26 7.52 11.29 -15.36
C ASN A 26 8.32 10.08 -15.88
N SER A 27 9.44 9.77 -15.23
CA SER A 27 10.32 8.63 -15.56
C SER A 27 9.76 7.32 -14.98
N TYR A 28 8.74 6.75 -15.62
CA TYR A 28 7.95 5.64 -15.12
C TYR A 28 7.68 4.60 -16.21
N ILE A 29 7.92 3.34 -15.90
CA ILE A 29 7.55 2.19 -16.74
C ILE A 29 6.78 1.19 -15.88
N ASN A 30 5.53 0.92 -16.27
CA ASN A 30 4.72 -0.12 -15.64
C ASN A 30 5.14 -1.51 -16.13
N LEU A 31 5.35 -2.46 -15.23
CA LEU A 31 5.69 -3.84 -15.53
C LEU A 31 4.54 -4.82 -15.34
N ASN A 32 3.33 -4.36 -15.02
CA ASN A 32 2.14 -5.20 -14.97
C ASN A 32 1.87 -5.90 -16.31
N GLY A 33 0.87 -6.76 -16.35
CA GLY A 33 0.50 -7.50 -17.55
C GLY A 33 0.96 -8.94 -17.48
N MET A 34 1.21 -9.56 -18.62
CA MET A 34 1.53 -10.99 -18.67
C MET A 34 2.97 -11.28 -18.24
N TRP A 35 3.12 -12.20 -17.28
CA TRP A 35 4.37 -12.76 -16.80
C TRP A 35 4.33 -14.29 -16.96
N GLN A 36 5.45 -14.94 -17.08
CA GLN A 36 5.53 -16.39 -16.93
C GLN A 36 5.52 -16.76 -15.45
N TYR A 37 4.97 -17.93 -15.10
CA TYR A 37 4.96 -18.42 -13.72
C TYR A 37 5.18 -19.93 -13.63
N ALA A 38 5.64 -20.38 -12.47
CA ALA A 38 5.63 -21.78 -12.05
C ALA A 38 5.30 -21.89 -10.56
N ILE A 39 4.55 -22.91 -10.17
CA ILE A 39 4.26 -23.25 -8.78
C ILE A 39 4.74 -24.66 -8.53
N VAL A 40 5.82 -24.78 -7.76
CA VAL A 40 6.52 -26.05 -7.52
C VAL A 40 6.79 -26.28 -6.04
N ARG A 41 6.95 -27.53 -5.65
CA ARG A 41 7.54 -27.86 -4.35
C ARG A 41 9.05 -27.79 -4.44
N GLY A 42 9.67 -27.14 -3.47
CA GLY A 42 11.12 -26.96 -3.44
C GLY A 42 11.55 -25.54 -3.80
N GLU A 43 12.85 -25.28 -3.71
CA GLU A 43 13.42 -23.93 -3.71
C GLU A 43 14.13 -23.54 -5.02
N SER A 44 14.22 -24.45 -5.96
CA SER A 44 14.90 -24.19 -7.24
C SER A 44 13.91 -23.76 -8.32
N LEU A 45 14.32 -22.81 -9.16
CA LEU A 45 13.55 -22.45 -10.35
C LEU A 45 13.43 -23.70 -11.23
N PRO A 46 12.21 -24.11 -11.62
CA PRO A 46 12.03 -25.30 -12.44
C PRO A 46 12.45 -25.04 -13.89
N ASP A 47 12.96 -26.08 -14.57
CA ASP A 47 13.29 -26.02 -15.99
C ASP A 47 12.05 -25.76 -16.87
N LYS A 48 10.88 -26.17 -16.38
CA LYS A 48 9.61 -26.01 -17.09
C LYS A 48 8.70 -25.00 -16.37
N ILE A 49 8.29 -24.00 -17.12
CA ILE A 49 7.28 -23.00 -16.73
C ILE A 49 5.87 -23.61 -16.85
N ASP A 50 4.98 -23.33 -15.87
CA ASP A 50 3.60 -23.83 -15.88
C ASP A 50 2.71 -23.07 -16.87
N GLY A 51 2.99 -21.81 -17.14
CA GLY A 51 2.23 -20.97 -18.06
C GLY A 51 2.41 -19.48 -17.82
N GLU A 52 1.36 -18.70 -18.11
CA GLU A 52 1.34 -17.26 -17.95
C GLU A 52 0.35 -16.84 -16.87
N ILE A 53 0.69 -15.78 -16.16
CA ILE A 53 -0.13 -15.14 -15.12
C ILE A 53 -0.26 -13.64 -15.40
N LEU A 54 -1.44 -13.09 -15.18
CA LEU A 54 -1.68 -11.65 -15.30
C LEU A 54 -1.34 -10.94 -13.99
N VAL A 55 -0.19 -10.26 -13.94
CA VAL A 55 0.26 -9.45 -12.80
C VAL A 55 -0.47 -8.08 -12.85
N PRO A 56 -0.97 -7.55 -11.71
CA PRO A 56 -0.72 -7.96 -10.34
C PRO A 56 -1.86 -8.80 -9.71
N PHE A 57 -2.40 -9.75 -10.40
CA PHE A 57 -3.44 -10.61 -9.85
C PHE A 57 -2.83 -11.89 -9.27
N SER A 58 -3.18 -12.19 -8.01
CA SER A 58 -2.68 -13.40 -7.33
C SER A 58 -3.15 -14.69 -8.00
N PRO A 59 -2.37 -15.77 -7.98
CA PRO A 59 -2.69 -17.02 -8.69
C PRO A 59 -4.03 -17.65 -8.28
N GLU A 60 -4.54 -17.33 -7.09
CA GLU A 60 -5.82 -17.86 -6.58
C GLU A 60 -7.03 -17.20 -7.23
N CYS A 61 -6.91 -15.98 -7.72
CA CYS A 61 -8.03 -15.22 -8.24
C CYS A 61 -8.39 -15.57 -9.70
N LEU A 62 -9.58 -15.14 -10.12
CA LEU A 62 -10.08 -15.39 -11.47
C LEU A 62 -9.26 -14.62 -12.52
N LEU A 63 -8.92 -13.37 -12.25
CA LEU A 63 -8.30 -12.47 -13.21
C LEU A 63 -6.84 -12.82 -13.52
N SER A 64 -6.16 -13.55 -12.63
CA SER A 64 -4.80 -14.02 -12.90
C SER A 64 -4.71 -14.98 -14.09
N GLY A 65 -5.81 -15.70 -14.39
CA GLY A 65 -5.85 -16.79 -15.37
C GLY A 65 -5.39 -18.14 -14.84
N VAL A 66 -4.83 -18.20 -13.61
CA VAL A 66 -4.23 -19.42 -13.03
C VAL A 66 -5.23 -20.22 -12.21
N ARG A 67 -5.90 -19.60 -11.26
CA ARG A 67 -6.92 -20.21 -10.35
C ARG A 67 -6.38 -21.37 -9.52
N ARG A 68 -5.16 -21.26 -9.06
CA ARG A 68 -4.49 -22.28 -8.24
C ARG A 68 -4.08 -21.67 -6.90
N THR A 69 -4.40 -22.34 -5.80
CA THR A 69 -3.93 -21.98 -4.46
C THR A 69 -2.47 -22.38 -4.31
N VAL A 70 -1.66 -21.47 -3.81
CA VAL A 70 -0.28 -21.71 -3.40
C VAL A 70 -0.31 -22.20 -1.95
N GLY A 71 0.28 -23.35 -1.70
CA GLY A 71 0.38 -23.93 -0.35
C GLY A 71 1.65 -23.52 0.38
N PRO A 72 1.72 -23.73 1.72
CA PRO A 72 2.90 -23.36 2.51
C PRO A 72 4.21 -24.07 2.11
N GLU A 73 4.10 -25.22 1.41
CA GLU A 73 5.22 -26.00 0.92
C GLU A 73 5.56 -25.68 -0.55
N ASP A 74 4.76 -24.83 -1.19
CA ASP A 74 4.96 -24.44 -2.57
C ASP A 74 5.85 -23.19 -2.65
N THR A 75 6.59 -23.07 -3.74
CA THR A 75 7.29 -21.86 -4.15
C THR A 75 6.67 -21.37 -5.45
N LEU A 76 6.26 -20.12 -5.48
CA LEU A 76 5.73 -19.43 -6.65
C LEU A 76 6.84 -18.62 -7.29
N TRP A 77 7.09 -18.89 -8.57
CA TRP A 77 8.09 -18.22 -9.39
C TRP A 77 7.39 -17.36 -10.44
N TYR A 78 7.89 -16.15 -10.60
CA TYR A 78 7.50 -15.24 -11.67
C TYR A 78 8.73 -14.95 -12.54
N VAL A 79 8.54 -14.85 -13.84
CA VAL A 79 9.59 -14.48 -14.79
C VAL A 79 9.05 -13.42 -15.77
N LYS A 80 9.78 -12.31 -15.90
CA LYS A 80 9.47 -11.21 -16.83
C LYS A 80 10.73 -10.83 -17.58
N ASN A 81 10.66 -10.86 -18.90
CA ASN A 81 11.69 -10.25 -19.74
C ASN A 81 11.27 -8.82 -20.10
N PHE A 82 12.22 -7.89 -20.07
CA PHE A 82 11.99 -6.50 -20.43
C PHE A 82 13.29 -5.84 -20.95
N SER A 83 13.12 -4.79 -21.74
CA SER A 83 14.19 -3.87 -22.14
C SER A 83 13.79 -2.45 -21.78
N LEU A 84 14.78 -1.57 -21.61
CA LEU A 84 14.55 -0.17 -21.31
C LEU A 84 14.74 0.68 -22.57
N PRO A 85 13.97 1.76 -22.76
CA PRO A 85 14.32 2.78 -23.74
C PRO A 85 15.74 3.31 -23.50
N ALA A 86 16.46 3.62 -24.58
CA ALA A 86 17.87 4.01 -24.52
C ALA A 86 18.14 5.24 -23.62
N ASP A 87 17.18 6.14 -23.50
CA ASP A 87 17.24 7.38 -22.74
C ASP A 87 16.53 7.31 -21.39
N PHE A 88 16.05 6.12 -20.98
CA PHE A 88 15.29 5.96 -19.73
C PHE A 88 16.17 6.17 -18.49
N ASN A 89 17.39 5.60 -18.48
CA ASN A 89 18.27 5.71 -17.30
C ASN A 89 19.00 7.05 -17.28
N ILE A 90 18.65 7.93 -16.32
CA ILE A 90 19.27 9.25 -16.11
C ILE A 90 20.23 9.28 -14.90
N GLY A 91 20.49 8.15 -14.26
CA GLY A 91 21.34 8.02 -13.08
C GLY A 91 21.13 6.66 -12.44
N ARG A 92 20.01 6.46 -11.73
CA ARG A 92 19.62 5.18 -11.16
C ARG A 92 18.30 4.69 -11.70
N VAL A 93 18.12 3.38 -11.71
CA VAL A 93 16.86 2.73 -12.02
C VAL A 93 16.40 1.94 -10.80
N LEU A 94 15.23 2.32 -10.28
CA LEU A 94 14.61 1.72 -9.12
C LEU A 94 13.48 0.79 -9.55
N LEU A 95 13.53 -0.46 -9.11
CA LEU A 95 12.46 -1.44 -9.24
C LEU A 95 11.60 -1.39 -7.99
N HIS A 96 10.31 -1.19 -8.17
CA HIS A 96 9.34 -1.07 -7.09
C HIS A 96 8.29 -2.16 -7.16
N PHE A 97 7.91 -2.65 -5.98
CA PHE A 97 6.77 -3.53 -5.77
C PHE A 97 5.80 -2.85 -4.80
N GLY A 98 4.54 -2.72 -5.17
CA GLY A 98 3.50 -2.20 -4.28
C GLY A 98 3.20 -3.13 -3.12
N ALA A 99 3.12 -4.44 -3.38
CA ALA A 99 3.05 -5.49 -2.37
C ALA A 99 3.27 -6.88 -2.99
N VAL A 100 3.93 -7.76 -2.24
CA VAL A 100 4.13 -9.18 -2.59
C VAL A 100 3.86 -10.04 -1.34
N ASP A 101 2.85 -10.88 -1.35
CA ASP A 101 2.51 -11.76 -0.24
C ASP A 101 3.20 -13.11 -0.41
N GLN A 102 4.17 -13.52 0.41
CA GLN A 102 4.49 -12.96 1.71
C GLN A 102 6.02 -12.76 1.90
N ILE A 103 6.85 -13.65 1.36
CA ILE A 103 8.31 -13.63 1.44
C ILE A 103 8.83 -13.66 0.01
N ALA A 104 9.46 -12.58 -0.43
CA ALA A 104 9.95 -12.41 -1.79
C ALA A 104 11.48 -12.34 -1.85
N GLU A 105 12.05 -13.04 -2.82
CA GLU A 105 13.44 -12.89 -3.25
C GLU A 105 13.42 -12.45 -4.73
N VAL A 106 14.18 -11.41 -5.06
CA VAL A 106 14.17 -10.79 -6.38
C VAL A 106 15.53 -10.95 -7.06
N TYR A 107 15.53 -11.47 -8.28
CA TYR A 107 16.73 -11.69 -9.08
C TYR A 107 16.62 -10.94 -10.40
N LEU A 108 17.70 -10.28 -10.79
CA LEU A 108 17.83 -9.65 -12.10
C LEU A 108 19.03 -10.25 -12.83
N ASN A 109 18.81 -10.78 -14.04
CA ASN A 109 19.86 -11.39 -14.86
C ASN A 109 20.66 -12.49 -14.15
N GLY A 110 19.99 -13.25 -13.24
CA GLY A 110 20.57 -14.33 -12.46
C GLY A 110 21.28 -13.91 -11.17
N ILE A 111 21.26 -12.60 -10.84
CA ILE A 111 21.86 -12.05 -9.62
C ILE A 111 20.73 -11.69 -8.64
N GLU A 112 20.83 -12.11 -7.38
CA GLU A 112 19.91 -11.66 -6.34
C GLU A 112 20.16 -10.17 -6.06
N VAL A 113 19.11 -9.36 -6.26
CA VAL A 113 19.17 -7.90 -6.10
C VAL A 113 18.48 -7.41 -4.84
N GLY A 114 17.63 -8.23 -4.21
CA GLY A 114 16.97 -7.90 -2.98
C GLY A 114 15.94 -8.90 -2.51
N SER A 115 15.45 -8.69 -1.30
CA SER A 115 14.40 -9.52 -0.70
C SER A 115 13.48 -8.70 0.20
N HIS A 116 12.27 -9.19 0.45
CA HIS A 116 11.30 -8.56 1.32
C HIS A 116 10.48 -9.60 2.08
N THR A 117 10.10 -9.27 3.32
CA THR A 117 9.19 -10.08 4.14
C THR A 117 8.08 -9.20 4.70
N GLY A 118 6.84 -9.57 4.39
CA GLY A 118 5.62 -8.86 4.72
C GLY A 118 4.74 -8.70 3.48
N GLY A 119 3.47 -9.09 3.57
CA GLY A 119 2.59 -9.20 2.39
C GLY A 119 1.90 -7.89 1.99
N TYR A 120 2.09 -6.77 2.74
CA TYR A 120 1.21 -5.60 2.62
C TYR A 120 1.93 -4.27 2.43
N THR A 121 3.24 -4.23 2.63
CA THR A 121 4.03 -3.00 2.50
C THR A 121 4.87 -3.01 1.23
N PRO A 122 5.08 -1.84 0.60
CA PRO A 122 5.90 -1.73 -0.59
C PRO A 122 7.39 -1.85 -0.28
N PHE A 123 8.16 -2.22 -1.29
CA PHE A 123 9.61 -2.16 -1.25
C PHE A 123 10.20 -1.77 -2.59
N SER A 124 11.43 -1.27 -2.55
CA SER A 124 12.16 -0.77 -3.71
C SER A 124 13.59 -1.28 -3.73
N ILE A 125 14.11 -1.57 -4.91
CA ILE A 125 15.46 -2.10 -5.13
C ILE A 125 16.13 -1.26 -6.20
N ASP A 126 17.34 -0.77 -5.93
CA ASP A 126 18.19 -0.16 -6.96
C ASP A 126 18.79 -1.28 -7.81
N ILE A 127 18.42 -1.34 -9.09
CA ILE A 127 18.84 -2.36 -10.03
C ILE A 127 19.83 -1.84 -11.08
N THR A 128 20.32 -0.62 -10.93
CA THR A 128 21.11 0.11 -11.93
C THR A 128 22.32 -0.68 -12.41
N ARG A 129 23.01 -1.37 -11.50
CA ARG A 129 24.28 -2.07 -11.79
C ARG A 129 24.10 -3.38 -12.56
N GLU A 130 22.94 -4.03 -12.35
CA GLU A 130 22.63 -5.36 -12.92
C GLU A 130 21.87 -5.26 -14.25
N LEU A 131 21.51 -4.04 -14.69
CA LEU A 131 20.82 -3.81 -15.95
C LEU A 131 21.68 -4.17 -17.16
N ARG A 132 21.01 -4.73 -18.17
CA ARG A 132 21.54 -5.08 -19.48
C ARG A 132 20.64 -4.52 -20.56
N GLU A 133 20.99 -4.71 -21.83
CA GLU A 133 20.14 -4.36 -22.96
C GLU A 133 18.81 -5.13 -22.92
N GLU A 134 18.91 -6.45 -22.70
CA GLU A 134 17.77 -7.32 -22.40
C GLU A 134 17.87 -7.84 -20.97
N ASN A 135 16.78 -7.75 -20.24
CA ASN A 135 16.74 -8.10 -18.81
C ASN A 135 15.75 -9.21 -18.55
N GLN A 136 16.13 -10.13 -17.66
CA GLN A 136 15.24 -11.12 -17.08
C GLN A 136 15.08 -10.84 -15.58
N LEU A 137 13.87 -10.47 -15.18
CA LEU A 137 13.46 -10.31 -13.79
C LEU A 137 12.81 -11.61 -13.32
N ILE A 138 13.29 -12.15 -12.21
CA ILE A 138 12.71 -13.32 -11.56
C ILE A 138 12.30 -12.92 -10.13
N VAL A 139 11.08 -13.28 -9.73
CA VAL A 139 10.60 -13.10 -8.36
C VAL A 139 10.21 -14.46 -7.80
N LYS A 140 10.90 -14.88 -6.76
CA LYS A 140 10.61 -16.10 -6.00
C LYS A 140 9.79 -15.73 -4.79
N VAL A 141 8.64 -16.38 -4.59
CA VAL A 141 7.74 -16.07 -3.48
C VAL A 141 7.38 -17.33 -2.72
N ARG A 142 7.41 -17.22 -1.39
CA ARG A 142 6.84 -18.22 -0.49
C ARG A 142 5.75 -17.55 0.35
N ASP A 143 4.62 -18.22 0.46
CA ASP A 143 3.51 -17.81 1.31
C ASP A 143 3.14 -18.95 2.27
N VAL A 144 3.38 -18.72 3.54
CA VAL A 144 3.05 -19.68 4.61
C VAL A 144 1.65 -19.46 5.18
N THR A 145 0.92 -18.49 4.69
CA THR A 145 -0.46 -18.11 5.01
C THR A 145 -0.71 -18.12 6.53
N ASP A 146 -1.53 -19.05 7.05
CA ASP A 146 -1.89 -19.15 8.47
C ASP A 146 -1.12 -20.25 9.25
N THR A 147 -0.02 -20.75 8.69
CA THR A 147 0.82 -21.77 9.33
C THR A 147 1.95 -21.18 10.18
N SER A 148 2.16 -19.85 10.12
CA SER A 148 3.20 -19.13 10.84
C SER A 148 2.64 -17.91 11.59
N TRP A 149 3.52 -17.02 12.04
CA TRP A 149 3.20 -15.82 12.83
C TRP A 149 3.08 -14.54 11.99
N HIS A 150 3.29 -14.60 10.69
CA HIS A 150 3.23 -13.44 9.80
C HIS A 150 1.85 -12.75 9.78
N THR A 151 1.83 -11.50 9.37
CA THR A 151 0.59 -10.78 9.08
C THR A 151 -0.08 -11.40 7.85
N ARG A 152 -1.39 -11.57 7.89
CA ARG A 152 -2.16 -12.23 6.82
C ARG A 152 -3.61 -11.74 6.69
N GLY A 153 -4.02 -10.82 7.56
CA GLY A 153 -5.40 -10.35 7.56
C GLY A 153 -6.39 -11.50 7.80
N LYS A 154 -7.41 -11.60 6.98
CA LYS A 154 -8.43 -12.68 7.05
C LYS A 154 -8.14 -13.89 6.19
N GLN A 155 -6.92 -14.03 5.71
CA GLN A 155 -6.52 -15.16 4.87
C GLN A 155 -6.38 -16.44 5.70
N LYS A 156 -6.93 -17.55 5.19
CA LYS A 156 -6.74 -18.89 5.73
C LYS A 156 -6.78 -19.95 4.65
N ILE A 157 -5.92 -20.98 4.78
CA ILE A 157 -5.93 -22.16 3.90
C ILE A 157 -7.30 -22.84 3.96
N ARG A 158 -7.87 -23.02 5.17
CA ARG A 158 -9.25 -23.48 5.33
C ARG A 158 -10.18 -22.27 5.46
N LYS A 159 -10.63 -21.77 4.31
CA LYS A 159 -11.58 -20.66 4.21
C LYS A 159 -12.97 -21.07 4.71
N GLY A 160 -13.76 -20.08 5.13
CA GLY A 160 -15.14 -20.23 5.59
C GLY A 160 -15.45 -19.44 6.84
N GLY A 161 -16.72 -19.17 7.11
CA GLY A 161 -17.13 -18.24 8.16
C GLY A 161 -16.58 -16.85 7.90
N ILE A 162 -15.77 -16.32 8.83
CA ILE A 162 -15.15 -15.00 8.70
C ILE A 162 -13.83 -14.99 7.91
N TRP A 163 -13.37 -16.16 7.41
CA TRP A 163 -12.08 -16.32 6.76
C TRP A 163 -12.22 -16.45 5.25
N TYR A 164 -11.34 -15.77 4.53
CA TYR A 164 -11.33 -15.68 3.08
C TYR A 164 -10.28 -16.58 2.43
N THR A 165 -10.38 -16.72 1.11
CA THR A 165 -9.39 -17.38 0.28
C THR A 165 -8.04 -16.71 0.49
N PRO A 166 -6.97 -17.48 0.77
CA PRO A 166 -5.62 -16.93 0.80
C PRO A 166 -5.24 -16.47 -0.59
N GLN A 167 -4.31 -15.57 -0.66
CA GLN A 167 -3.70 -15.13 -1.91
C GLN A 167 -2.21 -14.96 -1.71
N SER A 168 -1.45 -15.19 -2.76
CA SER A 168 0.00 -15.26 -2.70
C SER A 168 0.63 -14.44 -3.82
N GLY A 169 1.86 -14.05 -3.63
CA GLY A 169 2.66 -13.42 -4.66
C GLY A 169 2.34 -11.94 -4.89
N ILE A 170 2.62 -11.48 -6.09
CA ILE A 170 2.47 -10.08 -6.49
C ILE A 170 0.98 -9.75 -6.60
N TRP A 171 0.50 -8.79 -5.77
CA TRP A 171 -0.90 -8.37 -5.80
C TRP A 171 -1.10 -6.85 -5.90
N GLN A 172 -0.01 -6.07 -5.95
CA GLN A 172 0.00 -4.66 -6.32
C GLN A 172 1.00 -4.40 -7.44
N THR A 173 0.88 -3.25 -8.08
CA THR A 173 1.68 -2.85 -9.25
C THR A 173 3.18 -3.05 -9.05
N VAL A 174 3.84 -3.52 -10.11
CA VAL A 174 5.30 -3.56 -10.26
C VAL A 174 5.70 -2.52 -11.29
N TRP A 175 6.71 -1.69 -10.98
CA TRP A 175 7.12 -0.62 -11.89
C TRP A 175 8.59 -0.24 -11.74
N LEU A 176 9.10 0.45 -12.74
CA LEU A 176 10.42 1.06 -12.75
C LEU A 176 10.31 2.58 -12.70
N GLU A 177 11.22 3.21 -11.99
CA GLU A 177 11.48 4.64 -12.07
C GLU A 177 12.96 4.88 -12.37
N SER A 178 13.23 5.86 -13.23
CA SER A 178 14.58 6.40 -13.36
C SER A 178 14.70 7.70 -12.58
N VAL A 179 15.75 7.82 -11.80
CA VAL A 179 16.04 8.97 -10.96
C VAL A 179 17.49 9.42 -11.14
N PRO A 180 17.83 10.69 -10.88
CA PRO A 180 19.23 11.14 -10.82
C PRO A 180 20.03 10.35 -9.77
N GLU A 181 21.35 10.46 -9.79
CA GLU A 181 22.23 9.84 -8.76
C GLU A 181 21.84 10.25 -7.35
N GLU A 182 21.55 11.53 -7.15
CA GLU A 182 21.00 12.09 -5.91
C GLU A 182 19.53 12.38 -6.13
N TYR A 183 18.64 11.71 -5.38
CA TYR A 183 17.19 11.78 -5.60
C TYR A 183 16.40 11.88 -4.30
N ILE A 184 15.15 12.29 -4.42
CA ILE A 184 14.17 12.35 -3.33
C ILE A 184 13.64 10.94 -3.09
N SER A 185 13.97 10.33 -1.97
CA SER A 185 13.51 8.98 -1.61
C SER A 185 12.12 8.96 -1.01
N GLY A 186 11.67 10.07 -0.39
CA GLY A 186 10.37 10.19 0.23
C GLY A 186 10.00 11.61 0.61
N LEU A 187 8.73 11.80 0.91
CA LEU A 187 8.17 13.04 1.46
C LEU A 187 7.37 12.73 2.73
N HIS A 188 7.49 13.58 3.73
CA HIS A 188 6.62 13.62 4.89
C HIS A 188 5.91 14.96 4.91
N ILE A 189 4.58 14.97 4.86
CA ILE A 189 3.76 16.16 4.65
C ILE A 189 2.78 16.27 5.81
N LEU A 190 2.97 17.27 6.66
CA LEU A 190 2.17 17.49 7.87
C LEU A 190 1.42 18.82 7.76
N PRO A 191 0.09 18.81 7.55
CA PRO A 191 -0.72 20.03 7.62
C PRO A 191 -0.74 20.61 9.04
N LEU A 192 -0.31 21.86 9.18
CA LEU A 192 -0.38 22.65 10.41
C LEU A 192 -1.59 23.58 10.31
N TYR A 193 -2.79 23.01 10.55
CA TYR A 193 -4.06 23.65 10.31
C TYR A 193 -4.17 24.99 11.02
N ASP A 194 -3.89 25.04 12.34
CA ASP A 194 -4.00 26.24 13.18
C ASP A 194 -2.96 27.31 12.81
N GLU A 195 -1.87 26.94 12.15
CA GLU A 195 -0.78 27.84 11.74
C GLU A 195 -0.91 28.30 10.27
N ALA A 196 -1.92 27.82 9.54
CA ALA A 196 -2.09 28.03 8.11
C ALA A 196 -0.81 27.74 7.31
N ALA A 197 -0.19 26.60 7.59
CA ALA A 197 1.06 26.16 6.98
C ALA A 197 1.04 24.64 6.73
N VAL A 198 1.95 24.17 5.89
CA VAL A 198 2.27 22.75 5.78
C VAL A 198 3.76 22.57 6.08
N GLU A 199 4.10 21.62 6.95
CA GLU A 199 5.45 21.22 7.24
C GLU A 199 5.84 20.06 6.31
N ILE A 200 6.98 20.19 5.66
CA ILE A 200 7.47 19.24 4.66
C ILE A 200 8.86 18.77 5.09
N THR A 201 9.05 17.47 5.12
CA THR A 201 10.38 16.86 5.21
C THR A 201 10.65 16.12 3.90
N VAL A 202 11.74 16.45 3.25
CA VAL A 202 12.20 15.82 2.00
C VAL A 202 13.30 14.84 2.37
N TYR A 203 13.07 13.55 2.15
CA TYR A 203 14.07 12.52 2.45
C TYR A 203 14.98 12.26 1.25
N SER A 204 16.27 12.10 1.54
CA SER A 204 17.30 11.71 0.58
C SER A 204 18.49 11.12 1.33
N ASP A 205 19.31 10.34 0.65
CA ASP A 205 20.57 9.81 1.20
C ASP A 205 21.66 10.90 1.35
N VAL A 206 21.42 12.08 0.80
CA VAL A 206 22.36 13.21 0.84
C VAL A 206 21.72 14.47 1.45
N GLU A 207 22.54 15.29 2.12
CA GLU A 207 22.12 16.61 2.59
C GLU A 207 22.25 17.62 1.43
N ARG A 208 21.12 18.15 0.97
CA ARG A 208 21.04 19.10 -0.15
C ARG A 208 19.95 20.15 0.10
N PRO A 209 20.12 21.37 -0.43
CA PRO A 209 19.02 22.32 -0.53
C PRO A 209 17.88 21.75 -1.36
N CYS A 210 16.66 21.97 -0.90
CA CYS A 210 15.45 21.61 -1.63
C CYS A 210 14.44 22.77 -1.63
N THR A 211 13.53 22.72 -2.61
CA THR A 211 12.52 23.78 -2.81
C THR A 211 11.16 23.15 -3.04
N ALA A 212 10.18 23.55 -2.24
CA ALA A 212 8.78 23.23 -2.46
C ALA A 212 8.07 24.42 -3.11
N ARG A 213 7.20 24.16 -4.10
CA ARG A 213 6.48 25.20 -4.85
C ARG A 213 5.01 24.84 -5.01
N MET A 214 4.13 25.73 -4.61
CA MET A 214 2.69 25.68 -4.81
C MET A 214 2.23 26.99 -5.49
N GLY A 215 2.04 26.95 -6.79
CA GLY A 215 1.77 28.16 -7.57
C GLY A 215 2.87 29.21 -7.41
N LEU A 216 2.53 30.37 -6.83
CA LEU A 216 3.47 31.45 -6.54
C LEU A 216 4.16 31.32 -5.17
N VAL A 217 3.67 30.45 -4.30
CA VAL A 217 4.27 30.22 -2.98
C VAL A 217 5.48 29.31 -3.15
N VAL A 218 6.61 29.73 -2.58
CA VAL A 218 7.87 28.99 -2.61
C VAL A 218 8.42 28.91 -1.19
N ALA A 219 8.79 27.70 -0.79
CA ALA A 219 9.50 27.46 0.46
C ALA A 219 10.82 26.74 0.17
N GLN A 220 11.85 27.09 0.91
CA GLN A 220 13.19 26.51 0.81
C GLN A 220 13.53 25.78 2.10
N GLY A 221 14.24 24.67 1.98
CA GLY A 221 14.71 23.87 3.08
C GLY A 221 15.92 23.05 2.70
N GLU A 222 16.26 22.13 3.58
CA GLU A 222 17.30 21.12 3.35
C GLU A 222 16.67 19.73 3.50
N THR A 223 17.19 18.76 2.77
CA THR A 223 16.77 17.35 2.93
C THR A 223 16.97 16.88 4.37
N ASN A 224 16.14 15.93 4.79
CA ASN A 224 16.15 15.31 6.13
C ASN A 224 15.87 16.27 7.29
N LYS A 225 15.47 17.52 6.98
CA LYS A 225 15.06 18.53 7.97
C LYS A 225 13.68 19.08 7.61
N PRO A 226 12.76 19.24 8.58
CA PRO A 226 11.46 19.83 8.31
C PRO A 226 11.59 21.33 7.99
N PHE A 227 10.81 21.79 7.01
CA PHE A 227 10.64 23.21 6.71
C PHE A 227 9.17 23.51 6.40
N ARG A 228 8.77 24.77 6.46
CA ARG A 228 7.37 25.16 6.37
C ARG A 228 7.05 25.95 5.11
N MET A 229 5.93 25.66 4.51
CA MET A 229 5.34 26.42 3.41
C MET A 229 4.01 27.03 3.88
N SER A 230 3.86 28.34 3.70
CA SER A 230 2.62 29.06 4.07
C SER A 230 1.47 28.71 3.14
N VAL A 231 0.27 28.55 3.73
CA VAL A 231 -0.99 28.24 3.02
C VAL A 231 -2.09 29.22 3.47
N GLN A 232 -1.80 30.51 3.54
CA GLN A 232 -2.73 31.53 4.02
C GLN A 232 -4.04 31.57 3.23
N GLY A 233 -5.14 31.68 3.95
CA GLY A 233 -6.48 31.70 3.32
C GLY A 233 -6.88 30.36 2.72
N PHE A 234 -6.37 29.27 3.25
CA PHE A 234 -6.66 27.93 2.74
C PHE A 234 -8.14 27.53 2.86
N THR A 235 -8.55 26.66 1.95
CA THR A 235 -9.83 25.95 2.00
C THR A 235 -9.63 24.65 2.77
N PRO A 236 -10.32 24.41 3.89
CA PRO A 236 -10.24 23.15 4.61
C PRO A 236 -10.71 21.96 3.77
N TRP A 237 -10.00 20.84 3.88
CA TRP A 237 -10.46 19.57 3.33
C TRP A 237 -11.51 18.94 4.26
N SER A 238 -12.62 18.52 3.68
CA SER A 238 -13.64 17.70 4.36
C SER A 238 -14.31 16.75 3.36
N PRO A 239 -15.11 15.76 3.82
CA PRO A 239 -15.89 14.91 2.91
C PRO A 239 -16.83 15.68 1.98
N GLU A 240 -17.33 16.82 2.39
CA GLU A 240 -18.22 17.70 1.61
C GLU A 240 -17.44 18.62 0.64
N ASN A 241 -16.19 18.94 1.00
CA ASN A 241 -15.32 19.80 0.22
C ASN A 241 -13.89 19.24 0.21
N PRO A 242 -13.59 18.20 -0.60
CA PRO A 242 -12.32 17.51 -0.59
C PRO A 242 -11.23 18.27 -1.36
N HIS A 243 -10.93 19.48 -0.92
CA HIS A 243 -9.97 20.35 -1.57
C HIS A 243 -8.53 19.88 -1.35
N LEU A 244 -7.80 19.63 -2.43
CA LEU A 244 -6.40 19.21 -2.43
C LEU A 244 -5.52 20.28 -3.06
N TYR A 245 -4.38 20.55 -2.44
CA TYR A 245 -3.36 21.48 -2.92
C TYR A 245 -2.24 20.69 -3.60
N GLY A 246 -2.09 20.86 -4.92
CA GLY A 246 -0.96 20.31 -5.66
C GLY A 246 0.29 21.17 -5.48
N PHE A 247 1.43 20.55 -5.31
CA PHE A 247 2.74 21.21 -5.25
C PHE A 247 3.84 20.31 -5.81
N SER A 248 5.00 20.90 -6.09
CA SER A 248 6.19 20.16 -6.50
C SER A 248 7.33 20.39 -5.54
N VAL A 249 8.21 19.39 -5.42
CA VAL A 249 9.46 19.48 -4.68
C VAL A 249 10.61 19.21 -5.62
N LYS A 250 11.61 20.08 -5.58
CA LYS A 250 12.84 19.95 -6.37
C LYS A 250 14.06 19.87 -5.44
N MET A 251 14.94 18.91 -5.75
CA MET A 251 16.26 18.74 -5.14
C MET A 251 17.28 18.45 -6.26
N GLY A 252 18.22 19.37 -6.50
CA GLY A 252 19.14 19.21 -7.63
C GLY A 252 18.40 19.08 -8.96
N GLU A 253 18.58 17.94 -9.63
CA GLU A 253 17.91 17.60 -10.89
C GLU A 253 16.61 16.82 -10.68
N ASP A 254 16.39 16.23 -9.51
CA ASP A 254 15.17 15.47 -9.21
C ASP A 254 14.00 16.40 -8.87
N MET A 255 12.83 16.04 -9.39
CA MET A 255 11.59 16.73 -9.11
C MET A 255 10.44 15.73 -8.95
N VAL A 256 9.67 15.89 -7.89
CA VAL A 256 8.46 15.12 -7.63
C VAL A 256 7.25 16.04 -7.54
N GLU A 257 6.12 15.59 -8.07
CA GLU A 257 4.82 16.20 -7.87
C GLU A 257 4.11 15.50 -6.70
N SER A 258 3.42 16.29 -5.88
CA SER A 258 2.70 15.83 -4.71
C SER A 258 1.45 16.65 -4.44
N TYR A 259 0.68 16.26 -3.44
CA TYR A 259 -0.47 17.03 -2.96
C TYR A 259 -0.67 16.87 -1.46
N PHE A 260 -1.44 17.77 -0.86
CA PHE A 260 -1.92 17.67 0.52
C PHE A 260 -3.32 18.29 0.66
N GLY A 261 -3.99 18.00 1.77
CA GLY A 261 -5.22 18.67 2.18
C GLY A 261 -5.02 19.33 3.54
N MET A 262 -5.51 20.55 3.70
CA MET A 262 -5.51 21.25 4.98
C MET A 262 -6.66 20.75 5.83
N ARG A 263 -6.36 19.89 6.80
CA ARG A 263 -7.37 19.34 7.72
C ARG A 263 -6.78 19.12 9.11
N LYS A 264 -7.66 19.07 10.12
CA LYS A 264 -7.34 18.74 11.50
C LYS A 264 -8.37 17.75 12.02
N ALA A 265 -7.91 16.57 12.47
CA ALA A 265 -8.76 15.55 13.09
C ALA A 265 -8.33 15.35 14.54
N GLU A 266 -9.28 15.42 15.48
CA GLU A 266 -9.00 15.40 16.90
C GLU A 266 -10.08 14.60 17.67
N LEU A 267 -9.66 14.04 18.80
CA LEU A 267 -10.57 13.55 19.84
C LEU A 267 -10.49 14.54 21.02
N ARG A 268 -11.55 15.30 21.24
CA ARG A 268 -11.64 16.24 22.37
C ARG A 268 -13.02 16.26 23.02
N GLU A 269 -13.12 16.86 24.18
CA GLU A 269 -14.40 17.05 24.85
C GLU A 269 -15.17 18.24 24.21
N ASP A 270 -16.47 18.04 24.01
CA ASP A 270 -17.38 19.10 23.59
C ASP A 270 -17.72 20.00 24.78
N GLU A 271 -18.56 21.01 24.56
CA GLU A 271 -19.04 21.98 25.60
C GLU A 271 -19.78 21.33 26.79
N ASN A 272 -20.22 20.06 26.62
CA ASN A 272 -20.90 19.28 27.65
C ASN A 272 -19.95 18.27 28.33
N GLY A 273 -18.65 18.31 28.05
CA GLY A 273 -17.66 17.37 28.57
C GLY A 273 -17.74 15.97 27.95
N ILE A 274 -18.38 15.81 26.80
CA ILE A 274 -18.51 14.52 26.09
C ILE A 274 -17.39 14.42 25.04
N LYS A 275 -16.61 13.36 25.09
CA LYS A 275 -15.58 13.09 24.09
C LYS A 275 -16.20 12.82 22.72
N ARG A 276 -15.80 13.59 21.73
CA ARG A 276 -16.25 13.48 20.34
C ARG A 276 -15.07 13.58 19.37
N LEU A 277 -15.29 13.03 18.20
CA LEU A 277 -14.42 13.26 17.04
C LEU A 277 -14.72 14.64 16.46
N PHE A 278 -13.68 15.39 16.18
CA PHE A 278 -13.74 16.70 15.54
C PHE A 278 -13.00 16.66 14.21
N LEU A 279 -13.55 17.34 13.24
CA LEU A 279 -12.90 17.63 11.97
C LEU A 279 -12.94 19.14 11.75
N ASN A 280 -11.76 19.78 11.56
CA ASN A 280 -11.64 21.21 11.33
C ASN A 280 -12.39 22.03 12.40
N ASP A 281 -12.14 21.73 13.68
CA ASP A 281 -12.70 22.35 14.87
C ASP A 281 -14.21 22.14 15.11
N ASN A 282 -14.88 21.38 14.26
CA ASN A 282 -16.31 21.07 14.41
C ASN A 282 -16.52 19.61 14.82
N PRO A 283 -17.47 19.32 15.73
CA PRO A 283 -17.87 17.94 15.99
C PRO A 283 -18.32 17.28 14.70
N TYR A 284 -17.76 16.13 14.37
CA TYR A 284 -18.03 15.45 13.11
C TYR A 284 -18.39 13.99 13.34
N PHE A 285 -19.59 13.58 12.92
CA PHE A 285 -20.04 12.20 13.07
C PHE A 285 -19.52 11.33 11.92
N HIS A 286 -18.79 10.29 12.25
CA HIS A 286 -18.26 9.33 11.28
C HIS A 286 -19.34 8.27 11.00
N ASN A 287 -20.15 8.49 9.97
CA ASN A 287 -21.15 7.54 9.48
C ASN A 287 -20.51 6.63 8.43
N GLY A 288 -20.15 5.41 8.81
CA GLY A 288 -19.36 4.57 7.92
C GLY A 288 -19.61 3.09 8.00
N VAL A 289 -18.94 2.37 7.14
CA VAL A 289 -19.01 0.92 6.99
C VAL A 289 -17.64 0.27 7.06
N LEU A 290 -17.64 -1.03 7.37
CA LEU A 290 -16.45 -1.88 7.31
C LEU A 290 -16.14 -2.20 5.85
N ASP A 291 -14.92 -1.92 5.42
CA ASP A 291 -14.40 -2.26 4.10
C ASP A 291 -13.21 -3.21 4.21
N GLN A 292 -13.32 -4.39 3.64
CA GLN A 292 -12.30 -5.43 3.68
C GLN A 292 -11.50 -5.52 2.38
N GLY A 293 -11.90 -4.80 1.33
CA GLY A 293 -11.18 -4.70 0.07
C GLY A 293 -11.04 -6.01 -0.69
N TYR A 294 -12.08 -6.85 -0.73
CA TYR A 294 -12.12 -8.09 -1.51
C TYR A 294 -12.98 -7.95 -2.75
N TRP A 295 -12.41 -8.28 -3.90
CA TRP A 295 -13.08 -8.30 -5.18
C TRP A 295 -13.46 -9.73 -5.57
N PRO A 296 -14.65 -9.98 -6.15
CA PRO A 296 -15.09 -11.35 -6.47
C PRO A 296 -14.25 -12.04 -7.54
N ASP A 297 -13.52 -11.28 -8.35
CA ASP A 297 -12.69 -11.73 -9.46
C ASP A 297 -11.19 -11.46 -9.29
N GLY A 298 -10.81 -10.44 -8.50
CA GLY A 298 -9.43 -10.03 -8.25
C GLY A 298 -8.91 -10.31 -6.83
N LEU A 299 -9.76 -10.77 -5.91
CA LEU A 299 -9.45 -10.89 -4.46
C LEU A 299 -8.97 -9.56 -3.88
N TYR A 300 -7.72 -9.43 -3.45
CA TYR A 300 -7.19 -8.18 -2.92
C TYR A 300 -6.95 -7.10 -3.98
N THR A 301 -6.77 -7.49 -5.23
CA THR A 301 -6.49 -6.56 -6.32
C THR A 301 -7.78 -6.11 -6.99
N ALA A 302 -8.05 -4.82 -6.98
CA ALA A 302 -9.14 -4.24 -7.75
C ALA A 302 -8.93 -4.47 -9.25
N PRO A 303 -9.99 -4.79 -10.02
CA PRO A 303 -9.83 -5.05 -11.46
C PRO A 303 -9.38 -3.83 -12.27
N SER A 304 -9.65 -2.63 -11.79
CA SER A 304 -9.22 -1.37 -12.41
C SER A 304 -9.24 -0.22 -11.40
N ASP A 305 -8.66 0.92 -11.78
CA ASP A 305 -8.71 2.17 -11.02
C ASP A 305 -10.15 2.69 -10.88
N GLU A 306 -10.95 2.60 -11.96
CA GLU A 306 -12.37 2.97 -11.99
C GLU A 306 -13.21 2.09 -11.06
N ALA A 307 -12.82 0.83 -10.84
CA ALA A 307 -13.49 -0.03 -9.89
C ALA A 307 -13.36 0.50 -8.46
N MET A 308 -12.16 0.93 -8.06
CA MET A 308 -11.93 1.57 -6.75
C MET A 308 -12.72 2.86 -6.61
N ILE A 309 -12.74 3.70 -7.65
CA ILE A 309 -13.52 4.94 -7.68
C ILE A 309 -15.01 4.67 -7.50
N ALA A 310 -15.55 3.69 -8.26
CA ALA A 310 -16.97 3.37 -8.22
C ALA A 310 -17.40 2.80 -6.86
N ASP A 311 -16.54 2.03 -6.21
CA ASP A 311 -16.82 1.48 -4.88
C ASP A 311 -16.91 2.59 -3.82
N ILE A 312 -15.91 3.48 -3.77
CA ILE A 312 -15.90 4.63 -2.87
C ILE A 312 -17.08 5.57 -3.15
N GLN A 313 -17.35 5.90 -4.42
CA GLN A 313 -18.43 6.78 -4.82
C GLN A 313 -19.79 6.18 -4.45
N THR A 314 -19.97 4.87 -4.63
CA THR A 314 -21.22 4.19 -4.24
C THR A 314 -21.50 4.35 -2.75
N MET A 315 -20.48 4.16 -1.89
CA MET A 315 -20.66 4.37 -0.45
C MET A 315 -21.00 5.82 -0.13
N LYS A 316 -20.37 6.77 -0.81
CA LYS A 316 -20.66 8.20 -0.65
C LYS A 316 -22.11 8.55 -1.08
N ASP A 317 -22.55 8.01 -2.22
CA ASP A 317 -23.92 8.23 -2.74
C ASP A 317 -25.01 7.62 -1.81
N MET A 318 -24.65 6.58 -1.05
CA MET A 318 -25.48 5.99 0.00
C MET A 318 -25.51 6.80 1.30
N GLY A 319 -24.75 7.90 1.38
CA GLY A 319 -24.70 8.81 2.54
C GLY A 319 -23.65 8.47 3.58
N PHE A 320 -22.72 7.54 3.28
CA PHE A 320 -21.58 7.30 4.16
C PHE A 320 -20.48 8.33 3.91
N ASN A 321 -19.78 8.72 4.98
CA ASN A 321 -18.66 9.66 4.94
C ASN A 321 -17.35 9.03 5.43
N MET A 322 -17.35 7.73 5.80
CA MET A 322 -16.20 7.03 6.35
C MET A 322 -16.18 5.57 5.92
N LEU A 323 -14.98 5.07 5.60
CA LEU A 323 -14.69 3.64 5.40
C LEU A 323 -13.68 3.19 6.45
N ARG A 324 -13.97 2.13 7.19
CA ARG A 324 -12.98 1.46 8.01
C ARG A 324 -12.29 0.39 7.17
N LYS A 325 -11.06 0.67 6.74
CA LYS A 325 -10.23 -0.31 6.04
C LYS A 325 -9.76 -1.36 7.03
N HIS A 326 -10.40 -2.53 6.95
CA HIS A 326 -10.26 -3.57 7.94
C HIS A 326 -9.13 -4.52 7.60
N ILE A 327 -8.04 -4.41 8.39
CA ILE A 327 -6.87 -5.30 8.37
C ILE A 327 -6.27 -5.55 6.98
N LYS A 328 -6.24 -4.52 6.14
CA LYS A 328 -5.64 -4.52 4.80
C LYS A 328 -4.99 -3.15 4.54
N ILE A 329 -3.87 -3.13 3.85
CA ILE A 329 -3.27 -1.92 3.29
C ILE A 329 -3.57 -1.93 1.80
N GLU A 330 -4.33 -0.96 1.32
CA GLU A 330 -4.66 -0.81 -0.09
C GLU A 330 -3.50 -0.18 -0.89
N PRO A 331 -3.51 -0.27 -2.24
CA PRO A 331 -2.65 0.59 -3.05
C PRO A 331 -2.89 2.07 -2.74
N LEU A 332 -1.83 2.90 -2.79
CA LEU A 332 -1.95 4.36 -2.55
C LEU A 332 -3.00 5.03 -3.46
N ARG A 333 -3.30 4.45 -4.62
CA ARG A 333 -4.37 4.89 -5.52
C ARG A 333 -5.73 4.89 -4.85
N TRP A 334 -6.04 3.89 -4.03
CA TRP A 334 -7.32 3.83 -3.29
C TRP A 334 -7.43 4.99 -2.28
N TYR A 335 -6.38 5.26 -1.52
CA TYR A 335 -6.36 6.40 -0.59
C TYR A 335 -6.43 7.74 -1.32
N TYR A 336 -5.73 7.88 -2.45
CA TYR A 336 -5.84 9.05 -3.32
C TYR A 336 -7.28 9.29 -3.77
N HIS A 337 -8.02 8.23 -4.08
CA HIS A 337 -9.44 8.36 -4.43
C HIS A 337 -10.29 8.74 -3.22
N CYS A 338 -10.00 8.24 -2.02
CA CYS A 338 -10.63 8.73 -0.79
C CYS A 338 -10.33 10.22 -0.55
N ASP A 339 -9.07 10.63 -0.75
CA ASP A 339 -8.65 12.02 -0.57
C ASP A 339 -9.39 12.99 -1.51
N ARG A 340 -9.47 12.65 -2.81
CA ARG A 340 -10.08 13.54 -3.82
C ARG A 340 -11.60 13.47 -3.89
N LEU A 341 -12.20 12.37 -3.47
CA LEU A 341 -13.66 12.20 -3.43
C LEU A 341 -14.26 12.62 -2.10
N GLY A 342 -13.44 12.79 -1.06
CA GLY A 342 -13.89 13.15 0.28
C GLY A 342 -14.52 11.96 1.02
N MET A 343 -13.72 10.98 1.36
CA MET A 343 -14.11 9.83 2.17
C MET A 343 -13.13 9.67 3.32
N LEU A 344 -13.58 9.79 4.56
CA LEU A 344 -12.73 9.54 5.73
C LEU A 344 -12.31 8.06 5.78
N VAL A 345 -11.11 7.81 6.28
CA VAL A 345 -10.60 6.45 6.44
C VAL A 345 -10.18 6.23 7.90
N TRP A 346 -10.65 5.12 8.46
CA TRP A 346 -10.07 4.48 9.64
C TRP A 346 -9.23 3.32 9.16
N GLN A 347 -7.94 3.34 9.46
CA GLN A 347 -6.99 2.33 8.99
C GLN A 347 -6.64 1.36 10.10
N ASP A 348 -6.97 0.09 9.92
CA ASP A 348 -6.53 -0.97 10.83
C ASP A 348 -5.12 -1.44 10.47
N MET A 349 -4.33 -1.81 11.48
CA MET A 349 -3.13 -2.63 11.25
C MET A 349 -3.53 -4.04 10.80
N VAL A 350 -2.77 -4.60 9.87
CA VAL A 350 -2.99 -5.96 9.38
C VAL A 350 -2.75 -6.98 10.48
N ASN A 351 -3.71 -7.83 10.74
CA ASN A 351 -3.61 -8.85 11.77
C ASN A 351 -2.83 -10.09 11.28
N GLY A 352 -2.25 -10.81 12.24
CA GLY A 352 -1.49 -12.05 12.01
C GLY A 352 -1.23 -12.76 13.35
N GLY A 353 -0.14 -13.48 13.43
CA GLY A 353 0.24 -14.26 14.62
C GLY A 353 0.00 -15.74 14.43
N GLY A 354 0.40 -16.54 15.41
CA GLY A 354 0.24 -17.99 15.39
C GLY A 354 -1.22 -18.45 15.51
N LYS A 355 -1.39 -19.68 15.87
CA LYS A 355 -2.73 -20.26 16.06
C LYS A 355 -3.37 -19.74 17.35
N TYR A 356 -4.56 -19.15 17.22
CA TYR A 356 -5.34 -18.72 18.39
C TYR A 356 -5.89 -19.90 19.19
N ASP A 357 -5.87 -19.76 20.51
CA ASP A 357 -6.62 -20.68 21.39
C ASP A 357 -8.13 -20.40 21.25
N PRO A 358 -8.94 -21.38 20.79
CA PRO A 358 -10.37 -21.19 20.57
C PRO A 358 -11.11 -20.76 21.83
N LEU A 359 -10.75 -21.29 23.00
CA LEU A 359 -11.41 -20.93 24.26
C LEU A 359 -11.15 -19.47 24.62
N THR A 360 -9.92 -18.99 24.43
CA THR A 360 -9.56 -17.60 24.73
C THR A 360 -10.33 -16.61 23.86
N VAL A 361 -10.54 -16.92 22.57
CA VAL A 361 -11.19 -15.98 21.63
C VAL A 361 -12.72 -16.10 21.64
N THR A 362 -13.28 -17.27 21.91
CA THR A 362 -14.72 -17.51 21.81
C THR A 362 -15.45 -17.46 23.15
N ALA A 363 -14.81 -17.87 24.26
CA ALA A 363 -15.46 -17.88 25.56
C ALA A 363 -16.06 -16.52 25.98
N PRO A 364 -15.40 -15.37 25.77
CA PRO A 364 -15.98 -14.06 26.10
C PRO A 364 -17.30 -13.77 25.40
N LEU A 365 -17.49 -14.25 24.17
CA LEU A 365 -18.72 -14.05 23.40
C LEU A 365 -19.94 -14.73 24.04
N PHE A 366 -19.74 -15.86 24.74
CA PHE A 366 -20.82 -16.64 25.33
C PHE A 366 -20.95 -16.41 26.82
N THR A 367 -19.88 -16.08 27.51
CA THR A 367 -19.84 -15.98 28.97
C THR A 367 -19.86 -14.54 29.50
N GLY A 368 -19.54 -13.55 28.65
CA GLY A 368 -19.33 -12.15 29.03
C GLY A 368 -18.09 -11.95 29.93
N ILE A 369 -17.27 -12.97 30.14
CA ILE A 369 -16.07 -12.88 30.97
C ILE A 369 -14.94 -12.28 30.15
N ASN A 370 -14.44 -11.11 30.56
CA ASN A 370 -13.27 -10.50 29.96
C ASN A 370 -12.00 -11.25 30.35
N ILE A 371 -11.29 -11.74 29.35
CA ILE A 371 -9.96 -12.36 29.52
C ILE A 371 -8.91 -11.27 29.36
N LYS A 372 -8.00 -11.16 30.34
CA LYS A 372 -6.87 -10.21 30.23
C LYS A 372 -5.96 -10.60 29.06
N ASP A 373 -5.63 -9.62 28.23
CA ASP A 373 -4.79 -9.74 27.04
C ASP A 373 -3.29 -9.46 27.30
N ASP A 374 -2.89 -9.51 28.57
CA ASP A 374 -1.53 -9.26 29.07
C ASP A 374 -0.52 -10.40 28.77
N ARG A 375 -1.00 -11.54 28.24
CA ARG A 375 -0.16 -12.71 27.95
C ARG A 375 -0.10 -13.02 26.47
N TYR A 376 1.02 -12.71 25.84
CA TYR A 376 1.26 -12.95 24.42
C TYR A 376 0.88 -14.35 23.92
N ALA A 377 1.17 -15.41 24.70
CA ALA A 377 0.89 -16.79 24.32
C ALA A 377 -0.62 -17.07 24.13
N ARG A 378 -1.49 -16.43 24.91
CA ARG A 378 -2.96 -16.61 24.81
C ARG A 378 -3.53 -16.03 23.51
N PHE A 379 -2.88 -14.99 22.99
CA PHE A 379 -3.31 -14.26 21.80
C PHE A 379 -2.42 -14.54 20.59
N ALA A 380 -1.83 -15.73 20.52
CA ALA A 380 -1.03 -16.21 19.41
C ALA A 380 0.18 -15.31 19.04
N ARG A 381 0.76 -14.60 20.02
CA ARG A 381 1.89 -13.67 19.88
C ARG A 381 3.13 -14.11 20.66
N GLN A 382 3.29 -15.41 20.92
CA GLN A 382 4.42 -15.93 21.72
C GLN A 382 5.78 -15.77 21.03
N SER A 383 5.86 -15.80 19.67
CA SER A 383 7.10 -15.59 18.93
C SER A 383 7.61 -14.16 19.12
N GLU A 384 8.85 -14.01 19.61
CA GLU A 384 9.49 -12.71 19.74
C GLU A 384 9.81 -12.12 18.35
N GLU A 385 10.27 -12.96 17.44
CA GLU A 385 10.52 -12.57 16.04
C GLU A 385 9.23 -12.08 15.37
N GLY A 386 8.10 -12.80 15.55
CA GLY A 386 6.80 -12.38 15.06
C GLY A 386 6.34 -11.05 15.64
N ARG A 387 6.62 -10.77 16.93
CA ARG A 387 6.34 -9.45 17.51
C ARG A 387 7.21 -8.35 16.95
N ARG A 388 8.49 -8.64 16.68
CA ARG A 388 9.41 -7.65 16.04
C ARG A 388 8.98 -7.36 14.61
N GLN A 389 8.61 -8.39 13.84
CA GLN A 389 8.12 -8.22 12.47
C GLN A 389 6.83 -7.40 12.46
N PHE A 390 5.87 -7.72 13.32
CA PHE A 390 4.60 -6.98 13.44
C PHE A 390 4.83 -5.48 13.74
N ARG A 391 5.78 -5.15 14.62
CA ARG A 391 6.12 -3.74 14.91
C ARG A 391 6.73 -3.04 13.69
N ARG A 392 7.65 -3.70 12.98
CA ARG A 392 8.22 -3.14 11.74
C ARG A 392 7.13 -2.88 10.71
N GLU A 393 6.27 -3.86 10.46
CA GLU A 393 5.18 -3.68 9.49
C GLU A 393 4.18 -2.59 9.92
N LEU A 394 3.98 -2.38 11.24
CA LEU A 394 3.17 -1.26 11.75
C LEU A 394 3.85 0.09 11.45
N ASP A 395 5.15 0.20 11.74
CA ASP A 395 5.93 1.41 11.46
C ASP A 395 5.95 1.68 9.95
N ASP A 396 6.17 0.64 9.13
CA ASP A 396 6.15 0.73 7.66
C ASP A 396 4.79 1.17 7.14
N MET A 397 3.69 0.62 7.66
CA MET A 397 2.32 1.03 7.30
C MET A 397 2.08 2.51 7.60
N ILE A 398 2.43 2.96 8.81
CA ILE A 398 2.22 4.36 9.22
C ILE A 398 3.05 5.29 8.32
N ASN A 399 4.32 4.96 8.08
CA ASN A 399 5.19 5.77 7.23
C ASN A 399 4.72 5.78 5.77
N HIS A 400 4.30 4.64 5.24
CA HIS A 400 3.78 4.50 3.88
C HIS A 400 2.52 5.34 3.64
N LEU A 401 1.62 5.36 4.62
CA LEU A 401 0.32 6.02 4.51
C LEU A 401 0.26 7.40 5.17
N PHE A 402 1.36 7.89 5.74
CA PHE A 402 1.39 9.12 6.52
C PHE A 402 0.78 10.33 5.81
N ASN A 403 1.05 10.47 4.52
CA ASN A 403 0.62 11.62 3.74
C ASN A 403 -0.85 11.54 3.27
N CYS A 404 -1.55 10.41 3.46
CA CYS A 404 -2.93 10.24 3.03
C CYS A 404 -3.84 11.18 3.81
N VAL A 405 -4.51 12.08 3.09
CA VAL A 405 -5.35 13.14 3.69
C VAL A 405 -6.58 12.56 4.37
N SER A 406 -7.16 11.52 3.78
CA SER A 406 -8.39 10.87 4.23
C SER A 406 -8.26 10.07 5.53
N ILE A 407 -7.05 9.62 5.89
CA ILE A 407 -6.85 8.83 7.12
C ILE A 407 -6.91 9.76 8.33
N VAL A 408 -7.89 9.52 9.20
CA VAL A 408 -8.15 10.33 10.39
C VAL A 408 -8.07 9.53 11.69
N LEU A 409 -7.92 8.20 11.60
CA LEU A 409 -7.78 7.32 12.76
C LEU A 409 -7.01 6.05 12.36
N TRP A 410 -6.12 5.63 13.27
CA TRP A 410 -5.34 4.39 13.15
C TRP A 410 -5.77 3.38 14.22
#